data_330fc3811011c0e32ffdda790afff12e
#
_entry.id   330fc3811011c0e32ffdda790afff12e
#
_cell.length_a   1.000
_cell.length_b   1.000
_cell.length_c   1.000
_cell.angle_alpha   90.00
_cell.angle_beta   90.00
_cell.angle_gamma   90.00
#
_symmetry.space_group_name_H-M   'P 1'
#
loop_
_entity.id
_entity.type
_entity.pdbx_description
1 polymer ?
#
loop_
_entity_poly.entity_id
_entity_poly.type
_entity_poly.pdbx_seq_one_letter_code
_entity_poly.pdbx_strand_id
1 'polypeptide(L)'
;VASALGILLLWKGIDGPTSDVVGPSSSSPTTTVVEADSDNGEGGEGEGSESDLLDITGDPTTTTTTTLFPPTPPAEVQVLVANGSGISGGAGTVTDMLIPKGYTTLPAANAILTSVSGIYFRTGMSQEARVIQEYLAPDYPNVLMQIPDDGLEVPDSTADRVEQADVVIILGSDGVILAE
;
A
#
# COMPACT_ATOMS: atom_id res chain seq x y z
N VAL A 1 9.19 39.76 39.63
CA VAL A 1 7.78 40.12 39.69
C VAL A 1 7.04 39.21 38.72
N ALA A 2 6.22 38.32 39.29
CA ALA A 2 5.44 37.32 38.56
C ALA A 2 4.17 37.94 37.96
N SER A 3 3.78 37.50 36.78
CA SER A 3 2.39 37.63 36.32
C SER A 3 2.02 36.40 35.51
N ALA A 4 1.33 35.49 36.17
CA ALA A 4 0.61 34.40 35.56
C ALA A 4 -0.72 34.95 35.04
N LEU A 5 -1.02 34.75 33.76
CA LEU A 5 -2.35 34.97 33.19
C LEU A 5 -2.89 33.66 32.68
N GLY A 6 -3.71 33.01 33.50
CA GLY A 6 -4.44 31.81 33.13
C GLY A 6 -5.64 32.16 32.26
N ILE A 7 -5.75 31.54 31.08
CA ILE A 7 -6.96 31.59 30.25
C ILE A 7 -7.68 30.25 30.42
N LEU A 8 -8.79 30.31 31.17
CA LEU A 8 -9.75 29.24 31.35
C LEU A 8 -10.74 29.28 30.17
N LEU A 9 -10.61 28.41 29.17
CA LEU A 9 -11.62 28.26 28.14
C LEU A 9 -12.64 27.20 28.57
N LEU A 10 -13.83 27.67 28.95
CA LEU A 10 -15.02 26.83 29.10
C LEU A 10 -15.50 26.39 27.71
N TRP A 11 -15.41 25.13 27.41
CA TRP A 11 -16.11 24.53 26.29
C TRP A 11 -17.51 24.15 26.73
N LYS A 12 -18.49 24.91 26.23
CA LYS A 12 -19.92 24.64 26.36
C LYS A 12 -20.31 23.60 25.29
N GLY A 13 -20.79 22.46 25.75
CA GLY A 13 -21.26 21.39 24.88
C GLY A 13 -22.37 21.84 23.95
N ILE A 14 -22.29 21.43 22.69
CA ILE A 14 -23.37 21.53 21.72
C ILE A 14 -23.85 20.10 21.51
N ASP A 15 -25.04 19.80 22.06
CA ASP A 15 -25.83 18.63 21.69
C ASP A 15 -26.31 18.81 20.24
N GLY A 16 -25.77 18.02 19.32
CA GLY A 16 -26.27 17.89 17.95
C GLY A 16 -27.14 16.64 17.82
N PRO A 17 -28.17 16.66 16.95
CA PRO A 17 -29.16 15.59 16.85
C PRO A 17 -28.54 14.33 16.25
N THR A 18 -28.94 13.20 16.84
CA THR A 18 -28.67 11.83 16.35
C THR A 18 -29.23 11.65 14.95
N SER A 19 -28.35 11.51 13.96
CA SER A 19 -28.72 11.04 12.64
C SER A 19 -28.56 9.53 12.60
N ASP A 20 -29.63 8.85 12.18
CA ASP A 20 -29.71 7.42 11.97
C ASP A 20 -28.56 6.93 11.10
N VAL A 21 -27.74 6.05 11.68
CA VAL A 21 -26.72 5.31 10.98
C VAL A 21 -27.40 4.20 10.19
N VAL A 22 -27.61 4.42 8.91
CA VAL A 22 -27.87 3.34 7.95
C VAL A 22 -26.57 2.54 7.84
N GLY A 23 -26.59 1.32 8.35
CA GLY A 23 -25.46 0.39 8.34
C GLY A 23 -25.05 0.05 6.90
N PRO A 24 -23.75 -0.19 6.67
CA PRO A 24 -23.27 -0.64 5.37
C PRO A 24 -23.87 -2.02 5.06
N SER A 25 -24.55 -2.12 3.92
CA SER A 25 -24.99 -3.38 3.32
C SER A 25 -23.77 -4.27 3.08
N SER A 26 -23.70 -5.35 3.84
CA SER A 26 -22.80 -6.47 3.60
C SER A 26 -23.16 -7.11 2.25
N SER A 27 -22.45 -6.77 1.21
CA SER A 27 -22.51 -7.49 -0.06
C SER A 27 -21.66 -8.77 0.08
N SER A 28 -22.32 -9.89 0.31
CA SER A 28 -21.71 -11.21 0.22
C SER A 28 -21.21 -11.47 -1.20
N PRO A 29 -19.99 -11.98 -1.39
CA PRO A 29 -19.51 -12.37 -2.71
C PRO A 29 -20.31 -13.58 -3.22
N THR A 30 -20.94 -13.42 -4.40
CA THR A 30 -21.58 -14.52 -5.12
C THR A 30 -20.48 -15.36 -5.77
N THR A 31 -20.29 -16.58 -5.24
CA THR A 31 -19.41 -17.58 -5.87
C THR A 31 -20.17 -18.19 -7.05
N THR A 32 -19.78 -17.80 -8.27
CA THR A 32 -20.22 -18.49 -9.48
C THR A 32 -19.28 -19.66 -9.73
N VAL A 33 -19.74 -20.86 -9.41
CA VAL A 33 -19.08 -22.11 -9.81
C VAL A 33 -19.47 -22.36 -11.27
N VAL A 34 -18.53 -22.28 -12.19
CA VAL A 34 -18.70 -22.78 -13.56
C VAL A 34 -18.29 -24.25 -13.56
N GLU A 35 -19.25 -25.15 -13.56
CA GLU A 35 -19.00 -26.57 -13.82
C GLU A 35 -18.65 -26.72 -15.31
N ALA A 36 -17.46 -27.26 -15.56
CA ALA A 36 -17.08 -27.68 -16.90
C ALA A 36 -17.67 -29.06 -17.15
N ASP A 37 -18.63 -29.11 -18.07
CA ASP A 37 -19.26 -30.31 -18.58
C ASP A 37 -18.22 -31.13 -19.35
N SER A 38 -17.96 -32.35 -18.85
CA SER A 38 -17.14 -33.34 -19.54
C SER A 38 -18.05 -34.11 -20.44
N ASP A 39 -18.10 -33.77 -21.71
CA ASP A 39 -18.74 -34.59 -22.75
C ASP A 39 -17.82 -35.78 -23.13
N ASN A 40 -18.32 -36.94 -22.86
CA ASN A 40 -17.67 -38.23 -23.08
C ASN A 40 -18.17 -38.77 -24.45
N GLY A 41 -17.36 -38.61 -25.48
CA GLY A 41 -17.62 -39.16 -26.83
C GLY A 41 -16.78 -40.40 -27.09
N GLU A 42 -17.46 -41.57 -27.08
CA GLU A 42 -16.94 -42.86 -27.50
C GLU A 42 -16.67 -42.93 -29.03
N GLY A 43 -15.61 -43.67 -29.36
CA GLY A 43 -15.60 -44.54 -30.56
C GLY A 43 -14.64 -44.13 -31.68
N GLY A 44 -13.62 -44.93 -31.90
CA GLY A 44 -12.83 -44.92 -33.13
C GLY A 44 -11.54 -45.75 -33.04
N GLU A 45 -11.64 -47.07 -33.31
CA GLU A 45 -10.50 -47.96 -33.50
C GLU A 45 -9.69 -47.54 -34.74
N GLY A 46 -8.37 -47.49 -34.63
CA GLY A 46 -7.45 -47.28 -35.73
C GLY A 46 -6.02 -47.58 -35.31
N GLU A 47 -5.58 -48.79 -35.72
CA GLU A 47 -4.21 -49.29 -35.55
C GLU A 47 -3.18 -48.43 -36.29
N GLY A 48 -2.00 -48.26 -35.71
CA GLY A 48 -0.79 -48.10 -36.49
C GLY A 48 0.23 -47.07 -36.03
N SER A 49 1.35 -47.62 -35.62
CA SER A 49 2.70 -47.08 -35.75
C SER A 49 3.27 -46.26 -34.59
N GLU A 50 4.28 -46.92 -34.03
CA GLU A 50 5.30 -46.41 -33.14
C GLU A 50 5.92 -45.07 -33.61
N SER A 51 6.07 -44.17 -32.74
CA SER A 51 7.31 -43.50 -32.32
C SER A 51 7.03 -42.09 -31.82
N ASP A 52 7.66 -41.88 -30.78
CA ASP A 52 8.12 -40.59 -30.19
C ASP A 52 7.40 -40.17 -28.89
N LEU A 53 8.09 -40.59 -27.85
CA LEU A 53 7.88 -40.14 -26.48
C LEU A 53 8.17 -38.64 -26.40
N LEU A 54 7.18 -37.78 -26.50
CA LEU A 54 7.26 -36.46 -25.92
C LEU A 54 6.50 -36.50 -24.62
N ASP A 55 7.28 -36.64 -23.53
CA ASP A 55 6.89 -36.41 -22.16
C ASP A 55 6.42 -34.95 -22.05
N ILE A 56 5.12 -34.72 -22.25
CA ILE A 56 4.49 -33.45 -21.91
C ILE A 56 4.20 -33.55 -20.43
N THR A 57 5.24 -33.30 -19.62
CA THR A 57 5.06 -32.93 -18.22
C THR A 57 4.30 -31.61 -18.21
N GLY A 58 2.99 -31.71 -18.18
CA GLY A 58 2.11 -30.56 -18.01
C GLY A 58 2.39 -29.92 -16.67
N ASP A 59 3.20 -28.88 -16.71
CA ASP A 59 3.42 -27.99 -15.57
C ASP A 59 2.04 -27.47 -15.12
N PRO A 60 1.61 -27.72 -13.88
CA PRO A 60 0.32 -27.20 -13.42
C PRO A 60 0.40 -25.68 -13.46
N THR A 61 -0.23 -25.07 -14.45
CA THR A 61 -0.40 -23.61 -14.50
C THR A 61 -1.23 -23.21 -13.29
N THR A 62 -0.55 -22.84 -12.22
CA THR A 62 -1.19 -22.29 -11.04
C THR A 62 -1.76 -20.92 -11.41
N THR A 63 -3.02 -20.89 -11.77
CA THR A 63 -3.75 -19.63 -11.98
C THR A 63 -3.97 -19.01 -10.62
N THR A 64 -3.10 -18.07 -10.22
CA THR A 64 -3.30 -17.27 -9.03
C THR A 64 -4.44 -16.30 -9.30
N THR A 65 -5.64 -16.61 -8.79
CA THR A 65 -6.76 -15.69 -8.81
C THR A 65 -6.46 -14.57 -7.84
N THR A 66 -5.98 -13.44 -8.34
CA THR A 66 -5.84 -12.23 -7.54
C THR A 66 -7.23 -11.67 -7.26
N THR A 67 -7.73 -11.86 -6.07
CA THR A 67 -8.97 -11.21 -5.61
C THR A 67 -8.69 -9.71 -5.52
N LEU A 68 -9.21 -8.94 -6.48
CA LEU A 68 -9.11 -7.48 -6.48
C LEU A 68 -10.10 -6.94 -5.45
N PHE A 69 -9.63 -6.66 -4.26
CA PHE A 69 -10.36 -5.81 -3.32
C PHE A 69 -10.29 -4.37 -3.83
N PRO A 70 -11.35 -3.56 -3.67
CA PRO A 70 -11.25 -2.14 -3.97
C PRO A 70 -10.15 -1.52 -3.10
N PRO A 71 -9.35 -0.58 -3.64
CA PRO A 71 -8.30 0.07 -2.86
C PRO A 71 -8.91 0.81 -1.67
N THR A 72 -8.18 0.81 -0.56
CA THR A 72 -8.55 1.55 0.66
C THR A 72 -8.62 3.04 0.35
N PRO A 73 -9.66 3.76 0.81
CA PRO A 73 -9.74 5.21 0.63
C PRO A 73 -8.48 5.91 1.16
N PRO A 74 -7.92 6.91 0.46
CA PRO A 74 -6.69 7.59 0.89
C PRO A 74 -6.71 8.12 2.32
N ALA A 75 -7.89 8.55 2.81
CA ALA A 75 -8.06 9.05 4.16
C ALA A 75 -7.86 7.99 5.26
N GLU A 76 -7.95 6.72 4.91
CA GLU A 76 -7.74 5.58 5.82
C GLU A 76 -6.31 5.05 5.75
N VAL A 77 -5.52 5.49 4.76
CA VAL A 77 -4.12 5.08 4.58
C VAL A 77 -3.19 6.04 5.32
N GLN A 78 -2.46 5.51 6.30
CA GLN A 78 -1.46 6.28 7.05
C GLN A 78 -0.12 6.26 6.34
N VAL A 79 0.38 7.43 5.93
CA VAL A 79 1.64 7.56 5.19
C VAL A 79 2.68 8.29 6.02
N LEU A 80 3.85 7.69 6.20
CA LEU A 80 5.02 8.32 6.79
C LEU A 80 6.03 8.67 5.69
N VAL A 81 6.54 9.89 5.70
CA VAL A 81 7.68 10.29 4.88
C VAL A 81 8.91 10.49 5.76
N ALA A 82 9.98 9.79 5.46
CA ALA A 82 11.24 9.83 6.21
C ALA A 82 12.40 10.29 5.30
N ASN A 83 13.16 11.27 5.75
CA ASN A 83 14.23 11.88 5.00
C ASN A 83 15.57 11.16 5.23
N GLY A 84 16.03 10.41 4.25
CA GLY A 84 17.36 9.82 4.16
C GLY A 84 18.24 10.47 3.09
N SER A 85 17.74 11.50 2.38
CA SER A 85 18.46 12.16 1.28
C SER A 85 19.57 13.12 1.74
N GLY A 86 19.50 13.58 3.00
CA GLY A 86 20.35 14.66 3.50
C GLY A 86 19.91 16.07 3.06
N ILE A 87 18.86 16.20 2.23
CA ILE A 87 18.30 17.49 1.80
C ILE A 87 17.33 17.98 2.87
N SER A 88 17.61 19.16 3.44
CA SER A 88 16.75 19.71 4.49
C SER A 88 15.33 20.00 3.97
N GLY A 89 14.31 19.54 4.71
CA GLY A 89 12.90 19.76 4.37
C GLY A 89 12.30 18.80 3.35
N GLY A 90 13.08 17.91 2.74
CA GLY A 90 12.60 16.99 1.70
C GLY A 90 11.38 16.18 2.11
N ALA A 91 11.40 15.57 3.31
CA ALA A 91 10.24 14.82 3.81
C ALA A 91 8.99 15.69 4.00
N GLY A 92 9.16 16.93 4.47
CA GLY A 92 8.05 17.88 4.58
C GLY A 92 7.43 18.19 3.22
N THR A 93 8.26 18.49 2.22
CA THR A 93 7.80 18.76 0.84
C THR A 93 6.94 17.62 0.30
N VAL A 94 7.41 16.36 0.41
CA VAL A 94 6.65 15.20 -0.07
C VAL A 94 5.37 14.98 0.76
N THR A 95 5.42 15.20 2.08
CA THR A 95 4.23 15.16 2.92
C THR A 95 3.17 16.16 2.45
N ASP A 96 3.57 17.40 2.15
CA ASP A 96 2.69 18.46 1.66
C ASP A 96 2.08 18.13 0.27
N MET A 97 2.75 17.33 -0.55
CA MET A 97 2.22 16.83 -1.83
C MET A 97 1.13 15.76 -1.65
N LEU A 98 1.18 14.98 -0.58
CA LEU A 98 0.23 13.89 -0.31
C LEU A 98 -1.07 14.38 0.35
N ILE A 99 -1.02 15.45 1.15
CA ILE A 99 -2.18 16.02 1.84
C ILE A 99 -3.32 16.37 0.88
N PRO A 100 -3.09 17.07 -0.26
CA PRO A 100 -4.16 17.39 -1.22
C PRO A 100 -4.74 16.17 -1.93
N LYS A 101 -4.05 15.01 -1.89
CA LYS A 101 -4.54 13.73 -2.42
C LYS A 101 -5.44 12.99 -1.43
N GLY A 102 -5.59 13.53 -0.22
CA GLY A 102 -6.47 13.00 0.82
C GLY A 102 -5.83 11.95 1.73
N TYR A 103 -4.53 11.72 1.64
CA TYR A 103 -3.83 10.77 2.53
C TYR A 103 -3.73 11.29 3.95
N THR A 104 -3.84 10.38 4.92
CA THR A 104 -3.54 10.68 6.33
C THR A 104 -2.03 10.58 6.53
N THR A 105 -1.36 11.75 6.64
CA THR A 105 0.10 11.79 6.79
C THR A 105 0.51 11.87 8.26
N LEU A 106 1.48 11.04 8.64
CA LEU A 106 2.17 11.15 9.93
C LEU A 106 3.20 12.30 9.87
N PRO A 107 3.59 12.86 11.03
CA PRO A 107 4.63 13.88 11.07
C PRO A 107 5.90 13.38 10.38
N ALA A 108 6.43 14.18 9.46
CA ALA A 108 7.64 13.86 8.72
C ALA A 108 8.80 13.51 9.66
N ALA A 109 9.64 12.55 9.25
CA ALA A 109 10.71 11.99 10.06
C ALA A 109 12.07 12.05 9.36
N ASN A 110 13.12 11.64 10.07
CA ASN A 110 14.42 11.37 9.49
C ASN A 110 14.60 9.85 9.32
N ALA A 111 15.23 9.44 8.23
CA ALA A 111 15.74 8.11 8.03
C ALA A 111 17.27 8.09 8.14
N ILE A 112 17.86 6.90 8.14
CA ILE A 112 19.31 6.74 7.94
C ILE A 112 19.65 7.25 6.54
N LEU A 113 20.77 7.93 6.39
CA LEU A 113 21.23 8.45 5.09
C LEU A 113 21.33 7.31 4.08
N THR A 114 20.65 7.46 2.97
CA THR A 114 20.64 6.50 1.88
C THR A 114 20.75 7.18 0.52
N SER A 115 21.32 6.46 -0.43
CA SER A 115 21.38 6.92 -1.82
C SER A 115 20.16 6.51 -2.64
N VAL A 116 19.30 5.64 -2.12
CA VAL A 116 18.16 5.06 -2.86
C VAL A 116 16.86 5.45 -2.18
N SER A 117 15.94 6.00 -2.97
CA SER A 117 14.56 6.24 -2.53
C SER A 117 13.75 4.96 -2.57
N GLY A 118 12.79 4.81 -1.63
CA GLY A 118 11.92 3.64 -1.57
C GLY A 118 10.54 3.97 -1.03
N ILE A 119 9.53 3.27 -1.55
CA ILE A 119 8.15 3.28 -1.05
C ILE A 119 7.85 1.90 -0.51
N TYR A 120 7.78 1.79 0.80
CA TYR A 120 7.61 0.54 1.53
C TYR A 120 6.16 0.43 2.00
N PHE A 121 5.55 -0.75 1.84
CA PHE A 121 4.16 -0.97 2.22
C PHE A 121 4.00 -2.20 3.10
N ARG A 122 2.99 -2.18 3.98
CA ARG A 122 2.57 -3.34 4.76
C ARG A 122 1.84 -4.35 3.89
N THR A 123 1.83 -5.60 4.32
CA THR A 123 1.04 -6.66 3.69
C THR A 123 -0.42 -6.22 3.55
N GLY A 124 -0.95 -6.31 2.33
CA GLY A 124 -2.31 -5.87 2.00
C GLY A 124 -2.40 -4.45 1.42
N MET A 125 -1.36 -3.60 1.54
CA MET A 125 -1.35 -2.19 1.08
C MET A 125 -0.63 -1.98 -0.25
N SER A 126 -0.44 -3.03 -1.03
CA SER A 126 0.31 -2.96 -2.30
C SER A 126 -0.37 -2.09 -3.36
N GLN A 127 -1.71 -2.03 -3.37
CA GLN A 127 -2.46 -1.22 -4.34
C GLN A 127 -2.37 0.27 -4.00
N GLU A 128 -2.53 0.60 -2.72
CA GLU A 128 -2.41 1.95 -2.18
C GLU A 128 -1.01 2.52 -2.41
N ALA A 129 0.01 1.72 -2.11
CA ALA A 129 1.40 2.09 -2.34
C ALA A 129 1.72 2.29 -3.82
N ARG A 130 1.10 1.51 -4.72
CA ARG A 130 1.22 1.70 -6.17
C ARG A 130 0.63 3.03 -6.62
N VAL A 131 -0.54 3.41 -6.11
CA VAL A 131 -1.15 4.72 -6.43
C VAL A 131 -0.25 5.87 -5.97
N ILE A 132 0.38 5.74 -4.80
CA ILE A 132 1.36 6.70 -4.30
C ILE A 132 2.59 6.74 -5.21
N GLN A 133 3.10 5.58 -5.62
CA GLN A 133 4.26 5.47 -6.52
C GLN A 133 3.98 6.10 -7.88
N GLU A 134 2.81 5.83 -8.48
CA GLU A 134 2.40 6.44 -9.75
C GLU A 134 2.28 7.97 -9.67
N TYR A 135 2.01 8.51 -8.48
CA TYR A 135 1.94 9.94 -8.26
C TYR A 135 3.32 10.57 -8.00
N LEU A 136 4.18 9.93 -7.21
CA LEU A 136 5.46 10.50 -6.78
C LEU A 136 6.64 10.13 -7.68
N ALA A 137 6.61 8.95 -8.28
CA ALA A 137 7.72 8.39 -9.06
C ALA A 137 7.20 7.47 -10.19
N PRO A 138 6.42 8.00 -11.17
CA PRO A 138 5.75 7.20 -12.20
C PRO A 138 6.73 6.37 -13.05
N ASP A 139 7.90 6.91 -13.32
CA ASP A 139 8.92 6.27 -14.16
C ASP A 139 9.78 5.25 -13.41
N TYR A 140 9.60 5.10 -12.10
CA TYR A 140 10.43 4.27 -11.23
C TYR A 140 9.63 3.21 -10.47
N PRO A 141 9.10 2.17 -11.14
CA PRO A 141 8.32 1.12 -10.47
C PRO A 141 9.13 0.33 -9.44
N ASN A 142 10.45 0.30 -9.57
CA ASN A 142 11.35 -0.44 -8.68
C ASN A 142 11.52 0.17 -7.28
N VAL A 143 10.99 1.38 -7.05
CA VAL A 143 10.99 1.98 -5.70
C VAL A 143 9.97 1.34 -4.78
N LEU A 144 9.04 0.54 -5.31
CA LEU A 144 7.96 -0.08 -4.56
C LEU A 144 8.41 -1.41 -3.96
N MET A 145 8.38 -1.52 -2.64
CA MET A 145 8.86 -2.68 -1.90
C MET A 145 7.94 -3.00 -0.71
N GLN A 146 7.77 -4.28 -0.38
CA GLN A 146 7.11 -4.65 0.85
C GLN A 146 8.04 -4.39 2.04
N ILE A 147 7.50 -3.96 3.18
CA ILE A 147 8.26 -3.84 4.43
C ILE A 147 8.78 -5.22 4.80
N PRO A 148 10.10 -5.40 5.02
CA PRO A 148 10.67 -6.66 5.46
C PRO A 148 10.12 -7.11 6.82
N ASP A 149 10.11 -8.42 7.09
CA ASP A 149 9.61 -8.98 8.34
C ASP A 149 10.42 -8.54 9.56
N ASP A 150 11.69 -8.23 9.38
CA ASP A 150 12.62 -7.67 10.37
C ASP A 150 12.51 -6.13 10.53
N GLY A 151 11.60 -5.50 9.75
CA GLY A 151 11.33 -4.07 9.79
C GLY A 151 12.25 -3.25 8.89
N LEU A 152 12.12 -1.92 9.01
CA LEU A 152 12.95 -0.96 8.29
C LEU A 152 14.05 -0.42 9.21
N GLU A 153 15.27 -0.32 8.70
CA GLU A 153 16.37 0.34 9.42
C GLU A 153 16.15 1.86 9.46
N VAL A 154 15.66 2.32 10.60
CA VAL A 154 15.40 3.74 10.87
C VAL A 154 15.93 4.13 12.25
N PRO A 155 16.18 5.42 12.51
CA PRO A 155 16.50 5.89 13.86
C PRO A 155 15.36 5.58 14.86
N ASP A 156 15.73 5.28 16.13
CA ASP A 156 14.76 5.00 17.21
C ASP A 156 13.65 6.05 17.31
N SER A 157 13.98 7.31 17.08
CA SER A 157 13.00 8.43 17.08
C SER A 157 11.95 8.33 15.97
N THR A 158 12.15 7.47 14.97
CA THR A 158 11.25 7.26 13.83
C THR A 158 10.53 5.92 13.93
N ALA A 159 11.06 4.95 14.67
CA ALA A 159 10.55 3.58 14.74
C ALA A 159 9.05 3.52 15.09
N ASP A 160 8.60 4.20 16.14
CA ASP A 160 7.19 4.21 16.56
C ASP A 160 6.24 4.71 15.44
N ARG A 161 6.72 5.62 14.59
CA ARG A 161 5.94 6.13 13.44
C ARG A 161 5.91 5.16 12.29
N VAL A 162 7.01 4.43 12.06
CA VAL A 162 7.05 3.34 11.09
C VAL A 162 6.06 2.25 11.47
N GLU A 163 5.91 1.92 12.76
CA GLU A 163 4.94 0.94 13.23
C GLU A 163 3.48 1.36 13.00
N GLN A 164 3.20 2.64 13.01
CA GLN A 164 1.86 3.20 12.78
C GLN A 164 1.52 3.35 11.31
N ALA A 165 2.53 3.49 10.43
CA ALA A 165 2.31 3.75 9.02
C ALA A 165 1.90 2.49 8.24
N ASP A 166 0.98 2.63 7.29
CA ASP A 166 0.63 1.61 6.30
C ASP A 166 1.61 1.63 5.12
N VAL A 167 2.05 2.85 4.77
CA VAL A 167 3.06 3.10 3.74
C VAL A 167 4.14 4.01 4.29
N VAL A 168 5.39 3.63 4.10
CA VAL A 168 6.59 4.41 4.51
C VAL A 168 7.37 4.81 3.26
N ILE A 169 7.60 6.09 3.08
CA ILE A 169 8.39 6.64 1.99
C ILE A 169 9.74 7.08 2.55
N ILE A 170 10.83 6.48 2.09
CA ILE A 170 12.19 6.89 2.44
C ILE A 170 12.78 7.63 1.24
N LEU A 171 13.19 8.87 1.47
CA LEU A 171 13.83 9.67 0.44
C LEU A 171 15.32 9.40 0.42
N GLY A 172 15.85 9.00 -0.72
CA GLY A 172 17.27 8.86 -0.98
C GLY A 172 17.87 10.08 -1.66
N SER A 173 19.19 10.13 -1.77
CA SER A 173 19.90 11.20 -2.48
C SER A 173 19.87 11.05 -4.00
N ASP A 174 19.23 9.99 -4.53
CA ASP A 174 19.00 9.76 -5.96
C ASP A 174 18.02 10.78 -6.60
N GLY A 175 17.26 11.50 -5.76
CA GLY A 175 16.29 12.49 -6.19
C GLY A 175 15.05 11.92 -6.89
N VAL A 176 14.86 10.59 -6.94
CA VAL A 176 13.77 9.93 -7.69
C VAL A 176 12.39 10.41 -7.24
N ILE A 177 12.20 10.63 -5.94
CA ILE A 177 10.90 11.07 -5.37
C ILE A 177 10.85 12.60 -5.23
N LEU A 178 11.99 13.29 -5.25
CA LEU A 178 12.10 14.75 -5.11
C LEU A 178 12.37 15.47 -6.43
N ALA A 179 12.51 14.73 -7.53
CA ALA A 179 12.84 15.29 -8.85
C ALA A 179 11.60 15.98 -9.45
N GLU A 180 11.50 17.29 -9.25
CA GLU A 180 10.84 18.24 -10.13
C GLU A 180 11.82 19.26 -10.64
#